data_3ed71080b3d4e35a9831ed200e5bd0c8
#
_entry.id   3ed71080b3d4e35a9831ed200e5bd0c8
#
_cell.length_a   1.000
_cell.length_b   1.000
_cell.length_c   1.000
_cell.angle_alpha   90.00
_cell.angle_beta   90.00
_cell.angle_gamma   90.00
#
_symmetry.space_group_name_H-M   'P 1'
#
loop_
_entity.id
_entity.type
_entity.pdbx_description
1 polymer ?
#
loop_
_entity_poly.entity_id
_entity_poly.type
_entity_poly.pdbx_seq_one_letter_code
_entity_poly.pdbx_strand_id
1 'polypeptide(L)'
;SLATEKEPPSLQEYLNTAEKEEELLVQTYINGLLQEHQQTMQQAINNQQDQKDYIDSWVHEIKVPLAAITLLVQSVEDDIPEKKYYLLENELGKIDEYVEQVLYYARLDSFSRDYLLQEYSLKEIVQSVVRTQANYFIQKRLQFSIEGEDEAVLTDRKWVIFIFRQLLSNAVKYTPEGGTITVLISKNKQGIYLSLKDSGIGIPMQDQRRIFDKGFTGENGRKSEQHSTGLGLYLAHSLAKKLGHDLTVESTEGQGTTMTLFFPSLSYYNEVK
;
A
#
# COMPACT_ATOMS: atom_id res chain seq x y z
N SER A 1 17.22 26.86 15.22
CA SER A 1 16.21 27.94 15.11
C SER A 1 15.20 27.48 14.11
N LEU A 2 14.03 27.06 14.58
CA LEU A 2 12.84 26.73 13.80
C LEU A 2 12.43 28.02 13.06
N ALA A 3 12.55 28.03 11.75
CA ALA A 3 11.93 29.05 10.92
C ALA A 3 10.41 28.89 11.10
N THR A 4 9.81 29.87 11.76
CA THR A 4 8.37 30.06 11.77
C THR A 4 7.95 30.27 10.32
N GLU A 5 7.35 29.27 9.67
CA GLU A 5 6.60 29.45 8.44
C GLU A 5 5.53 30.52 8.74
N LYS A 6 5.72 31.72 8.16
CA LYS A 6 4.67 32.73 8.16
C LYS A 6 3.51 32.15 7.36
N GLU A 7 2.35 32.05 7.99
CA GLU A 7 1.11 31.81 7.26
C GLU A 7 1.04 32.75 6.07
N PRO A 8 0.64 32.29 4.88
CA PRO A 8 0.47 33.18 3.75
C PRO A 8 -0.50 34.29 4.15
N PRO A 9 -0.16 35.56 3.85
CA PRO A 9 -1.00 36.70 4.24
C PRO A 9 -2.42 36.47 3.72
N SER A 10 -3.40 36.70 4.57
CA SER A 10 -4.80 36.59 4.20
C SER A 10 -5.09 37.53 3.03
N LEU A 11 -5.95 37.13 2.10
CA LEU A 11 -6.36 37.98 0.98
C LEU A 11 -6.86 39.38 1.46
N GLN A 12 -7.34 39.48 2.68
CA GLN A 12 -7.71 40.74 3.35
C GLN A 12 -6.54 41.72 3.49
N GLU A 13 -5.30 41.26 3.62
CA GLU A 13 -4.12 42.14 3.73
C GLU A 13 -3.73 42.78 2.41
N TYR A 14 -4.22 42.26 1.27
CA TYR A 14 -3.96 42.84 -0.05
C TYR A 14 -5.09 43.72 -0.59
N LEU A 15 -6.25 43.73 0.05
CA LEU A 15 -7.34 44.60 -0.33
C LEU A 15 -7.16 45.98 0.34
N ASN A 16 -6.87 47.00 -0.46
CA ASN A 16 -6.87 48.38 -0.01
C ASN A 16 -8.20 48.72 0.64
N THR A 17 -8.20 49.60 1.65
CA THR A 17 -9.43 50.13 2.25
C THR A 17 -10.29 50.75 1.16
N ALA A 18 -11.51 50.22 1.00
CA ALA A 18 -12.45 50.67 -0.02
C ALA A 18 -12.85 52.16 0.26
N GLU A 19 -12.61 53.02 -0.69
CA GLU A 19 -12.94 54.45 -0.59
C GLU A 19 -14.25 54.80 -1.30
N LYS A 20 -14.74 53.91 -2.18
CA LYS A 20 -15.98 54.08 -2.95
C LYS A 20 -17.01 53.02 -2.62
N GLU A 21 -18.28 53.38 -2.74
CA GLU A 21 -19.42 52.47 -2.43
C GLU A 21 -19.43 51.21 -3.27
N GLU A 22 -18.99 51.29 -4.54
CA GLU A 22 -18.83 50.11 -5.45
C GLU A 22 -17.71 49.20 -5.00
N GLU A 23 -16.58 49.74 -4.51
CA GLU A 23 -15.45 48.96 -4.01
C GLU A 23 -15.83 48.25 -2.70
N LEU A 24 -16.64 48.87 -1.84
CA LEU A 24 -17.14 48.26 -0.61
C LEU A 24 -18.08 47.07 -0.92
N LEU A 25 -18.93 47.18 -1.94
CA LEU A 25 -19.80 46.13 -2.37
C LEU A 25 -19.02 44.91 -2.88
N VAL A 26 -18.02 45.12 -3.74
CA VAL A 26 -17.12 44.07 -4.27
C VAL A 26 -16.35 43.40 -3.15
N GLN A 27 -15.80 44.20 -2.21
CA GLN A 27 -15.05 43.69 -1.07
C GLN A 27 -15.93 42.83 -0.15
N THR A 28 -17.17 43.24 0.11
CA THR A 28 -18.14 42.49 0.89
C THR A 28 -18.49 41.14 0.21
N TYR A 29 -18.69 41.19 -1.12
CA TYR A 29 -18.98 39.99 -1.90
C TYR A 29 -17.78 39.01 -1.90
N ILE A 30 -16.56 39.49 -2.12
CA ILE A 30 -15.33 38.70 -2.07
C ILE A 30 -15.16 38.05 -0.68
N ASN A 31 -15.33 38.83 0.40
CA ASN A 31 -15.23 38.32 1.75
C ASN A 31 -16.27 37.24 2.05
N GLY A 32 -17.51 37.39 1.54
CA GLY A 32 -18.55 36.38 1.64
C GLY A 32 -18.15 35.08 0.94
N LEU A 33 -17.61 35.16 -0.30
CA LEU A 33 -17.14 34.00 -1.04
C LEU A 33 -15.96 33.29 -0.35
N LEU A 34 -15.02 34.06 0.19
CA LEU A 34 -13.88 33.50 0.94
C LEU A 34 -14.34 32.75 2.20
N GLN A 35 -15.30 33.36 2.93
CA GLN A 35 -15.86 32.72 4.13
C GLN A 35 -16.62 31.43 3.80
N GLU A 36 -17.44 31.44 2.75
CA GLU A 36 -18.15 30.24 2.28
C GLU A 36 -17.18 29.15 1.84
N HIS A 37 -16.11 29.52 1.10
CA HIS A 37 -15.07 28.61 0.70
C HIS A 37 -14.32 28.00 1.88
N GLN A 38 -13.93 28.82 2.88
CA GLN A 38 -13.30 28.32 4.10
C GLN A 38 -14.20 27.38 4.88
N GLN A 39 -15.48 27.69 5.02
CA GLN A 39 -16.44 26.80 5.69
C GLN A 39 -16.58 25.47 4.96
N THR A 40 -16.71 25.50 3.63
CA THR A 40 -16.81 24.29 2.81
C THR A 40 -15.55 23.42 2.92
N MET A 41 -14.36 24.04 2.85
CA MET A 41 -13.09 23.35 3.04
C MET A 41 -12.99 22.71 4.44
N GLN A 42 -13.35 23.46 5.49
CA GLN A 42 -13.31 22.94 6.86
C GLN A 42 -14.28 21.78 7.05
N GLN A 43 -15.49 21.86 6.48
CA GLN A 43 -16.45 20.75 6.51
C GLN A 43 -15.91 19.52 5.77
N ALA A 44 -15.28 19.70 4.60
CA ALA A 44 -14.68 18.59 3.86
C ALA A 44 -13.55 17.90 4.67
N ILE A 45 -12.69 18.70 5.33
CA ILE A 45 -11.62 18.19 6.18
C ILE A 45 -12.19 17.41 7.38
N ASN A 46 -13.22 17.97 8.05
CA ASN A 46 -13.85 17.31 9.20
C ASN A 46 -14.51 15.99 8.77
N ASN A 47 -15.28 16.00 7.68
CA ASN A 47 -15.91 14.77 7.16
C ASN A 47 -14.88 13.69 6.80
N GLN A 48 -13.74 14.08 6.22
CA GLN A 48 -12.67 13.16 5.91
C GLN A 48 -12.03 12.56 7.18
N GLN A 49 -11.86 13.38 8.23
CA GLN A 49 -11.34 12.91 9.50
C GLN A 49 -12.33 11.96 10.19
N ASP A 50 -13.62 12.31 10.25
CA ASP A 50 -14.67 11.48 10.84
C ASP A 50 -14.77 10.13 10.13
N GLN A 51 -14.68 10.13 8.79
CA GLN A 51 -14.65 8.89 8.01
C GLN A 51 -13.44 8.01 8.33
N LYS A 52 -12.27 8.62 8.51
CA LYS A 52 -11.06 7.89 8.90
C LYS A 52 -11.21 7.27 10.29
N ASP A 53 -11.64 8.06 11.28
CA ASP A 53 -11.79 7.62 12.66
C ASP A 53 -12.83 6.49 12.76
N TYR A 54 -13.90 6.58 11.96
CA TYR A 54 -14.89 5.52 11.84
C TYR A 54 -14.29 4.22 11.30
N ILE A 55 -13.48 4.30 10.21
CA ILE A 55 -12.85 3.10 9.63
C ILE A 55 -11.81 2.51 10.58
N ASP A 56 -11.01 3.33 11.27
CA ASP A 56 -10.03 2.86 12.26
C ASP A 56 -10.73 2.10 13.40
N SER A 57 -11.85 2.63 13.93
CA SER A 57 -12.67 1.96 14.95
C SER A 57 -13.26 0.65 14.42
N TRP A 58 -13.86 0.68 13.25
CA TRP A 58 -14.47 -0.50 12.63
C TRP A 58 -13.46 -1.63 12.37
N VAL A 59 -12.25 -1.29 11.89
CA VAL A 59 -11.19 -2.28 11.70
C VAL A 59 -10.79 -2.91 13.03
N HIS A 60 -10.67 -2.10 14.10
CA HIS A 60 -10.36 -2.62 15.42
C HIS A 60 -11.46 -3.58 15.92
N GLU A 61 -12.72 -3.21 15.74
CA GLU A 61 -13.87 -4.04 16.12
C GLU A 61 -13.96 -5.37 15.36
N ILE A 62 -13.52 -5.41 14.09
CA ILE A 62 -13.48 -6.66 13.31
C ILE A 62 -12.27 -7.52 13.68
N LYS A 63 -11.12 -6.92 13.97
CA LYS A 63 -9.92 -7.70 14.32
C LYS A 63 -10.07 -8.53 15.60
N VAL A 64 -10.86 -8.06 16.56
CA VAL A 64 -11.12 -8.79 17.81
C VAL A 64 -11.84 -10.14 17.56
N PRO A 65 -13.04 -10.18 16.93
CA PRO A 65 -13.70 -11.46 16.64
C PRO A 65 -12.90 -12.32 15.64
N LEU A 66 -12.18 -11.71 14.69
CA LEU A 66 -11.33 -12.44 13.76
C LEU A 66 -10.21 -13.19 14.51
N ALA A 67 -9.52 -12.54 15.44
CA ALA A 67 -8.53 -13.18 16.30
C ALA A 67 -9.14 -14.31 17.14
N ALA A 68 -10.34 -14.12 17.68
CA ALA A 68 -11.05 -15.15 18.43
C ALA A 68 -11.38 -16.37 17.56
N ILE A 69 -11.86 -16.16 16.33
CA ILE A 69 -12.14 -17.25 15.38
C ILE A 69 -10.83 -17.97 14.99
N THR A 70 -9.74 -17.23 14.77
CA THR A 70 -8.42 -17.82 14.48
C THR A 70 -7.97 -18.74 15.60
N LEU A 71 -8.10 -18.33 16.87
CA LEU A 71 -7.76 -19.16 18.03
C LEU A 71 -8.67 -20.40 18.13
N LEU A 72 -9.97 -20.25 17.86
CA LEU A 72 -10.90 -21.38 17.83
C LEU A 72 -10.54 -22.40 16.76
N VAL A 73 -10.19 -21.94 15.54
CA VAL A 73 -9.76 -22.81 14.45
C VAL A 73 -8.47 -23.53 14.84
N GLN A 74 -7.50 -22.85 15.44
CA GLN A 74 -6.27 -23.47 15.95
C GLN A 74 -6.55 -24.50 17.04
N SER A 75 -7.53 -24.27 17.92
CA SER A 75 -7.86 -25.21 18.99
C SER A 75 -8.47 -26.53 18.51
N VAL A 76 -8.97 -26.59 17.29
CA VAL A 76 -9.59 -27.79 16.70
C VAL A 76 -8.72 -28.40 15.57
N GLU A 77 -7.44 -27.99 15.48
CA GLU A 77 -6.51 -28.46 14.44
C GLU A 77 -6.44 -30.00 14.39
N ASP A 78 -6.32 -30.64 15.57
CA ASP A 78 -6.24 -32.10 15.68
C ASP A 78 -7.61 -32.81 15.55
N ASP A 79 -8.73 -32.07 15.67
CA ASP A 79 -10.09 -32.63 15.68
C ASP A 79 -10.73 -32.67 14.28
N ILE A 80 -10.15 -31.98 13.30
CA ILE A 80 -10.70 -31.90 11.94
C ILE A 80 -9.70 -32.39 10.90
N PRO A 81 -10.17 -32.87 9.72
CA PRO A 81 -9.27 -33.27 8.65
C PRO A 81 -8.33 -32.13 8.24
N GLU A 82 -7.04 -32.39 8.13
CA GLU A 82 -5.97 -31.44 7.80
C GLU A 82 -6.36 -30.53 6.60
N LYS A 83 -6.95 -31.11 5.54
CA LYS A 83 -7.42 -30.33 4.40
C LYS A 83 -8.48 -29.28 4.75
N LYS A 84 -9.36 -29.57 5.71
CA LYS A 84 -10.41 -28.63 6.18
C LYS A 84 -9.80 -27.54 7.04
N TYR A 85 -8.86 -27.90 7.90
CA TYR A 85 -8.12 -26.95 8.71
C TYR A 85 -7.45 -25.89 7.84
N TYR A 86 -6.68 -26.31 6.84
CA TYR A 86 -6.03 -25.38 5.90
C TYR A 86 -7.00 -24.50 5.11
N LEU A 87 -8.15 -25.03 4.72
CA LEU A 87 -9.16 -24.19 4.06
C LEU A 87 -9.69 -23.08 4.98
N LEU A 88 -9.95 -23.40 6.25
CA LEU A 88 -10.38 -22.41 7.24
C LEU A 88 -9.30 -21.35 7.51
N GLU A 89 -8.05 -21.78 7.72
CA GLU A 89 -6.90 -20.91 7.91
C GLU A 89 -6.72 -19.93 6.73
N ASN A 90 -6.83 -20.45 5.50
CA ASN A 90 -6.72 -19.64 4.29
C ASN A 90 -7.85 -18.61 4.18
N GLU A 91 -9.11 -18.96 4.48
CA GLU A 91 -10.21 -18.01 4.44
C GLU A 91 -10.08 -16.93 5.52
N LEU A 92 -9.62 -17.28 6.73
CA LEU A 92 -9.32 -16.32 7.79
C LEU A 92 -8.20 -15.37 7.38
N GLY A 93 -7.14 -15.89 6.76
CA GLY A 93 -6.04 -15.07 6.25
C GLY A 93 -6.49 -14.07 5.18
N LYS A 94 -7.42 -14.47 4.29
CA LYS A 94 -8.01 -13.55 3.30
C LYS A 94 -8.84 -12.45 3.96
N ILE A 95 -9.63 -12.78 4.99
CA ILE A 95 -10.42 -11.78 5.72
C ILE A 95 -9.49 -10.76 6.37
N ASP A 96 -8.42 -11.20 7.04
CA ASP A 96 -7.42 -10.32 7.66
C ASP A 96 -6.76 -9.41 6.61
N GLU A 97 -6.39 -9.95 5.45
CA GLU A 97 -5.83 -9.18 4.34
C GLU A 97 -6.81 -8.11 3.82
N TYR A 98 -8.09 -8.44 3.68
CA TYR A 98 -9.11 -7.48 3.22
C TYR A 98 -9.34 -6.36 4.26
N VAL A 99 -9.39 -6.69 5.54
CA VAL A 99 -9.48 -5.72 6.63
C VAL A 99 -8.27 -4.78 6.63
N GLU A 100 -7.06 -5.32 6.47
CA GLU A 100 -5.86 -4.49 6.32
C GLU A 100 -5.92 -3.59 5.08
N GLN A 101 -6.35 -4.10 3.92
CA GLN A 101 -6.49 -3.29 2.71
C GLN A 101 -7.45 -2.11 2.92
N VAL A 102 -8.59 -2.31 3.59
CA VAL A 102 -9.53 -1.23 3.91
C VAL A 102 -8.87 -0.18 4.81
N LEU A 103 -8.14 -0.61 5.85
CA LEU A 103 -7.42 0.28 6.75
C LEU A 103 -6.37 1.12 6.01
N TYR A 104 -5.54 0.48 5.18
CA TYR A 104 -4.52 1.19 4.39
C TYR A 104 -5.13 2.12 3.35
N TYR A 105 -6.25 1.73 2.75
CA TYR A 105 -6.99 2.59 1.83
C TYR A 105 -7.48 3.88 2.52
N ALA A 106 -8.09 3.76 3.69
CA ALA A 106 -8.55 4.91 4.47
C ALA A 106 -7.42 5.85 4.91
N ARG A 107 -6.22 5.29 5.14
CA ARG A 107 -5.05 6.06 5.58
C ARG A 107 -4.23 6.66 4.43
N LEU A 108 -4.53 6.33 3.17
CA LEU A 108 -3.78 6.86 2.04
C LEU A 108 -3.74 8.40 2.03
N ASP A 109 -4.86 9.06 2.29
CA ASP A 109 -4.96 10.52 2.22
C ASP A 109 -4.35 11.23 3.43
N SER A 110 -4.21 10.54 4.55
CA SER A 110 -3.61 11.07 5.80
C SER A 110 -2.17 10.61 6.04
N PHE A 111 -1.52 10.05 5.03
CA PHE A 111 -0.19 9.45 5.10
C PHE A 111 0.88 10.34 5.77
N SER A 112 0.84 11.66 5.55
CA SER A 112 1.87 12.61 6.00
C SER A 112 1.99 12.77 7.53
N ARG A 113 1.03 12.26 8.31
CA ARG A 113 1.01 12.43 9.78
C ARG A 113 1.59 11.25 10.56
N ASP A 114 1.71 10.06 9.94
CA ASP A 114 1.93 8.80 10.67
C ASP A 114 3.14 7.99 10.21
N TYR A 115 4.04 8.53 9.36
CA TYR A 115 5.18 7.75 8.90
C TYR A 115 6.47 8.10 9.63
N LEU A 116 7.24 7.07 9.96
CA LEU A 116 8.50 7.17 10.66
C LEU A 116 9.63 6.64 9.78
N LEU A 117 10.45 7.55 9.23
CA LEU A 117 11.60 7.16 8.40
C LEU A 117 12.77 6.75 9.28
N GLN A 118 13.22 5.53 9.10
CA GLN A 118 14.44 4.96 9.71
C GLN A 118 15.16 4.05 8.72
N GLU A 119 16.41 3.73 8.99
CA GLU A 119 17.13 2.73 8.22
C GLU A 119 16.74 1.31 8.64
N TYR A 120 16.35 0.49 7.68
CA TYR A 120 15.97 -0.90 7.90
C TYR A 120 16.64 -1.83 6.90
N SER A 121 17.04 -3.01 7.37
CA SER A 121 17.50 -4.12 6.54
C SER A 121 16.35 -4.63 5.65
N LEU A 122 16.56 -4.65 4.33
CA LEU A 122 15.59 -5.23 3.39
C LEU A 122 15.44 -6.72 3.59
N LYS A 123 16.52 -7.43 3.89
CA LYS A 123 16.49 -8.87 4.13
C LYS A 123 15.66 -9.23 5.35
N GLU A 124 15.74 -8.45 6.44
CA GLU A 124 14.89 -8.64 7.61
C GLU A 124 13.40 -8.40 7.30
N ILE A 125 13.09 -7.35 6.53
CA ILE A 125 11.72 -7.07 6.09
C ILE A 125 11.17 -8.24 5.28
N VAL A 126 11.91 -8.69 4.25
CA VAL A 126 11.53 -9.81 3.39
C VAL A 126 11.30 -11.08 4.21
N GLN A 127 12.25 -11.45 5.06
CA GLN A 127 12.14 -12.65 5.90
C GLN A 127 10.93 -12.59 6.84
N SER A 128 10.63 -11.41 7.40
CA SER A 128 9.48 -11.25 8.29
C SER A 128 8.16 -11.53 7.57
N VAL A 129 8.02 -11.06 6.33
CA VAL A 129 6.81 -11.27 5.51
C VAL A 129 6.71 -12.72 5.02
N VAL A 130 7.82 -13.31 4.54
CA VAL A 130 7.83 -14.69 4.04
C VAL A 130 7.42 -15.68 5.14
N ARG A 131 7.87 -15.48 6.38
CA ARG A 131 7.48 -16.33 7.52
C ARG A 131 5.97 -16.35 7.74
N THR A 132 5.28 -15.23 7.54
CA THR A 132 3.81 -15.17 7.70
C THR A 132 3.05 -15.92 6.60
N GLN A 133 3.71 -16.23 5.48
CA GLN A 133 3.11 -16.94 4.36
C GLN A 133 3.67 -18.37 4.15
N ALA A 134 4.46 -18.87 5.11
CA ALA A 134 5.16 -20.16 4.99
C ALA A 134 4.22 -21.32 4.63
N ASN A 135 3.03 -21.37 5.21
CA ASN A 135 2.03 -22.41 4.95
C ASN A 135 1.63 -22.47 3.46
N TYR A 136 1.46 -21.33 2.80
CA TYR A 136 1.13 -21.29 1.38
C TYR A 136 2.27 -21.83 0.50
N PHE A 137 3.54 -21.55 0.87
CA PHE A 137 4.70 -22.09 0.18
C PHE A 137 4.75 -23.61 0.28
N ILE A 138 4.49 -24.16 1.47
CA ILE A 138 4.48 -25.61 1.71
C ILE A 138 3.34 -26.26 0.93
N GLN A 139 2.12 -25.76 1.01
CA GLN A 139 0.93 -26.32 0.34
C GLN A 139 1.08 -26.36 -1.17
N LYS A 140 1.61 -25.29 -1.77
CA LYS A 140 1.85 -25.21 -3.22
C LYS A 140 3.20 -25.77 -3.64
N ARG A 141 4.01 -26.29 -2.72
CA ARG A 141 5.37 -26.80 -2.96
C ARG A 141 6.24 -25.80 -3.71
N LEU A 142 6.08 -24.50 -3.41
CA LEU A 142 6.83 -23.45 -4.07
C LEU A 142 8.28 -23.44 -3.59
N GLN A 143 9.20 -23.23 -4.52
CA GLN A 143 10.59 -22.99 -4.21
C GLN A 143 10.82 -21.51 -3.97
N PHE A 144 11.48 -21.17 -2.86
CA PHE A 144 11.75 -19.78 -2.48
C PHE A 144 13.24 -19.56 -2.27
N SER A 145 13.77 -18.46 -2.82
CA SER A 145 15.14 -18.00 -2.59
C SER A 145 15.23 -16.49 -2.37
N ILE A 146 16.23 -16.08 -1.60
CA ILE A 146 16.64 -14.67 -1.47
C ILE A 146 18.06 -14.57 -1.98
N GLU A 147 18.29 -13.72 -2.96
CA GLU A 147 19.57 -13.49 -3.63
C GLU A 147 20.04 -12.05 -3.40
N GLY A 148 21.36 -11.84 -3.49
CA GLY A 148 22.00 -10.56 -3.25
C GLY A 148 22.42 -10.33 -1.81
N GLU A 149 23.15 -9.24 -1.61
CA GLU A 149 23.59 -8.81 -0.27
C GLU A 149 22.46 -8.05 0.42
N ASP A 150 22.50 -8.01 1.77
CA ASP A 150 21.57 -7.19 2.53
C ASP A 150 21.92 -5.72 2.38
N GLU A 151 20.92 -4.90 2.12
CA GLU A 151 21.04 -3.46 2.00
C GLU A 151 20.08 -2.76 2.96
N ALA A 152 20.59 -1.68 3.58
CA ALA A 152 19.77 -0.82 4.43
C ALA A 152 19.12 0.29 3.60
N VAL A 153 17.81 0.51 3.82
CA VAL A 153 17.03 1.54 3.15
C VAL A 153 16.38 2.48 4.15
N LEU A 154 16.38 3.78 3.83
CA LEU A 154 15.67 4.79 4.61
C LEU A 154 14.17 4.74 4.21
N THR A 155 13.33 4.25 5.11
CA THR A 155 11.90 4.06 4.81
C THR A 155 11.08 3.89 6.09
N ASP A 156 9.77 3.73 5.96
CA ASP A 156 8.90 3.26 7.04
C ASP A 156 8.68 1.75 6.90
N ARG A 157 9.14 1.00 7.91
CA ARG A 157 9.10 -0.47 7.92
C ARG A 157 7.68 -1.03 7.75
N LYS A 158 6.70 -0.43 8.41
CA LYS A 158 5.31 -0.88 8.41
C LYS A 158 4.72 -0.83 6.99
N TRP A 159 4.96 0.27 6.29
CA TRP A 159 4.45 0.47 4.94
C TRP A 159 5.15 -0.42 3.91
N VAL A 160 6.47 -0.60 4.03
CA VAL A 160 7.21 -1.51 3.13
C VAL A 160 6.82 -2.97 3.37
N ILE A 161 6.58 -3.39 4.63
CA ILE A 161 6.03 -4.72 4.93
C ILE A 161 4.69 -4.92 4.23
N PHE A 162 3.78 -3.95 4.28
CA PHE A 162 2.51 -4.04 3.58
C PHE A 162 2.69 -4.15 2.06
N ILE A 163 3.50 -3.25 1.46
CA ILE A 163 3.79 -3.28 0.03
C ILE A 163 4.32 -4.67 -0.36
N PHE A 164 5.37 -5.14 0.30
CA PHE A 164 5.99 -6.41 -0.04
C PHE A 164 5.04 -7.60 0.17
N ARG A 165 4.18 -7.56 1.20
CA ARG A 165 3.14 -8.58 1.41
C ARG A 165 2.16 -8.65 0.24
N GLN A 166 1.71 -7.52 -0.30
CA GLN A 166 0.83 -7.49 -1.47
C GLN A 166 1.50 -8.08 -2.71
N LEU A 167 2.80 -7.79 -2.92
CA LEU A 167 3.56 -8.38 -4.01
C LEU A 167 3.71 -9.89 -3.85
N LEU A 168 4.07 -10.35 -2.65
CA LEU A 168 4.27 -11.76 -2.33
C LEU A 168 2.96 -12.56 -2.41
N SER A 169 1.86 -12.01 -1.89
CA SER A 169 0.52 -12.62 -1.99
C SER A 169 0.13 -12.86 -3.45
N ASN A 170 0.36 -11.87 -4.32
CA ASN A 170 0.13 -12.04 -5.76
C ASN A 170 1.05 -13.11 -6.38
N ALA A 171 2.35 -13.09 -6.09
CA ALA A 171 3.29 -14.10 -6.59
C ALA A 171 2.87 -15.51 -6.19
N VAL A 172 2.53 -15.73 -4.91
CA VAL A 172 2.04 -17.03 -4.40
C VAL A 172 0.72 -17.41 -5.06
N LYS A 173 -0.20 -16.48 -5.25
CA LYS A 173 -1.51 -16.72 -5.86
C LYS A 173 -1.38 -17.20 -7.30
N TYR A 174 -0.57 -16.52 -8.11
CA TYR A 174 -0.49 -16.75 -9.56
C TYR A 174 0.61 -17.71 -10.01
N THR A 175 1.46 -18.15 -9.09
CA THR A 175 2.44 -19.21 -9.37
C THR A 175 1.78 -20.58 -9.22
N PRO A 176 1.91 -21.49 -10.21
CA PRO A 176 1.39 -22.83 -10.10
C PRO A 176 2.14 -23.66 -9.06
N GLU A 177 1.56 -24.80 -8.66
CA GLU A 177 2.22 -25.75 -7.76
C GLU A 177 3.60 -26.17 -8.29
N GLY A 178 4.60 -26.20 -7.42
CA GLY A 178 5.99 -26.55 -7.77
C GLY A 178 6.78 -25.40 -8.44
N GLY A 179 6.16 -24.23 -8.65
CA GLY A 179 6.84 -23.09 -9.23
C GLY A 179 7.86 -22.42 -8.29
N THR A 180 8.51 -21.37 -8.77
CA THR A 180 9.59 -20.68 -8.08
C THR A 180 9.24 -19.22 -7.81
N ILE A 181 9.65 -18.71 -6.64
CA ILE A 181 9.58 -17.30 -6.27
C ILE A 181 10.97 -16.90 -5.77
N THR A 182 11.57 -15.91 -6.40
CA THR A 182 12.91 -15.41 -6.05
C THR A 182 12.85 -13.95 -5.70
N VAL A 183 13.43 -13.58 -4.57
CA VAL A 183 13.66 -12.18 -4.18
C VAL A 183 15.11 -11.83 -4.45
N LEU A 184 15.34 -10.79 -5.24
CA LEU A 184 16.68 -10.26 -5.53
C LEU A 184 16.82 -8.86 -4.91
N ILE A 185 17.84 -8.68 -4.06
CA ILE A 185 18.26 -7.38 -3.56
C ILE A 185 19.52 -6.97 -4.36
N SER A 186 19.45 -5.80 -5.00
CA SER A 186 20.57 -5.27 -5.76
C SER A 186 20.73 -3.77 -5.58
N LYS A 187 21.93 -3.26 -5.78
CA LYS A 187 22.26 -1.84 -5.61
C LYS A 187 23.06 -1.32 -6.79
N ASN A 188 22.76 -0.09 -7.17
CA ASN A 188 23.58 0.67 -8.13
C ASN A 188 23.75 2.12 -7.66
N LYS A 189 24.29 2.99 -8.55
CA LYS A 189 24.49 4.42 -8.22
C LYS A 189 23.17 5.19 -7.98
N GLN A 190 22.05 4.74 -8.55
CA GLN A 190 20.75 5.39 -8.43
C GLN A 190 20.05 5.04 -7.12
N GLY A 191 20.25 3.82 -6.60
CA GLY A 191 19.62 3.36 -5.37
C GLY A 191 19.64 1.85 -5.22
N ILE A 192 18.71 1.35 -4.42
CA ILE A 192 18.55 -0.06 -4.06
C ILE A 192 17.26 -0.59 -4.68
N TYR A 193 17.31 -1.80 -5.20
CA TYR A 193 16.21 -2.49 -5.86
C TYR A 193 15.86 -3.76 -5.09
N LEU A 194 14.59 -3.91 -4.75
CA LEU A 194 14.01 -5.14 -4.22
C LEU A 194 13.09 -5.72 -5.29
N SER A 195 13.56 -6.74 -6.00
CA SER A 195 12.81 -7.40 -7.08
C SER A 195 12.25 -8.73 -6.60
N LEU A 196 10.95 -8.95 -6.79
CA LEU A 196 10.25 -10.20 -6.55
C LEU A 196 9.89 -10.81 -7.90
N LYS A 197 10.52 -11.91 -8.25
CA LYS A 197 10.30 -12.66 -9.48
C LYS A 197 9.55 -13.94 -9.19
N ASP A 198 8.47 -14.21 -9.92
CA ASP A 198 7.72 -15.46 -9.90
C ASP A 198 7.76 -16.17 -11.26
N SER A 199 7.57 -17.48 -11.25
CA SER A 199 7.41 -18.31 -12.45
C SER A 199 5.93 -18.58 -12.76
N GLY A 200 5.07 -17.61 -12.48
CA GLY A 200 3.63 -17.72 -12.61
C GLY A 200 3.12 -17.57 -14.04
N ILE A 201 1.81 -17.38 -14.15
CA ILE A 201 1.11 -17.24 -15.42
C ILE A 201 1.48 -15.98 -16.21
N GLY A 202 2.17 -15.05 -15.58
CA GLY A 202 2.47 -13.73 -16.16
C GLY A 202 1.24 -12.84 -16.35
N ILE A 203 1.48 -11.66 -16.92
CA ILE A 203 0.46 -10.63 -17.15
C ILE A 203 0.44 -10.26 -18.63
N PRO A 204 -0.73 -10.35 -19.30
CA PRO A 204 -0.87 -9.91 -20.67
C PRO A 204 -0.42 -8.46 -20.85
N MET A 205 0.26 -8.14 -21.95
CA MET A 205 0.82 -6.80 -22.22
C MET A 205 -0.22 -5.68 -22.11
N GLN A 206 -1.44 -5.95 -22.53
CA GLN A 206 -2.57 -5.00 -22.47
C GLN A 206 -2.98 -4.65 -21.03
N ASP A 207 -2.77 -5.56 -20.07
CA ASP A 207 -3.15 -5.39 -18.67
C ASP A 207 -2.04 -4.74 -17.83
N GLN A 208 -0.75 -4.86 -18.23
CA GLN A 208 0.40 -4.39 -17.45
C GLN A 208 0.33 -2.91 -17.07
N ARG A 209 -0.25 -2.07 -17.91
CA ARG A 209 -0.44 -0.64 -17.61
C ARG A 209 -1.53 -0.37 -16.59
N ARG A 210 -2.44 -1.33 -16.41
CA ARG A 210 -3.65 -1.18 -15.61
C ARG A 210 -3.62 -1.92 -14.27
N ILE A 211 -2.62 -2.78 -14.03
CA ILE A 211 -2.54 -3.55 -12.80
C ILE A 211 -2.46 -2.70 -11.53
N PHE A 212 -2.05 -1.43 -11.67
CA PHE A 212 -2.00 -0.45 -10.59
C PHE A 212 -3.26 0.43 -10.50
N ASP A 213 -4.24 0.26 -11.42
CA ASP A 213 -5.50 0.98 -11.37
C ASP A 213 -6.37 0.45 -10.24
N LYS A 214 -7.08 1.36 -9.54
CA LYS A 214 -7.99 1.01 -8.45
C LYS A 214 -9.10 0.07 -8.92
N GLY A 215 -9.22 -1.09 -8.25
CA GLY A 215 -10.27 -2.06 -8.54
C GLY A 215 -10.02 -2.88 -9.81
N PHE A 216 -8.86 -2.75 -10.45
CA PHE A 216 -8.54 -3.55 -11.63
C PHE A 216 -8.26 -5.00 -11.24
N THR A 217 -8.96 -5.91 -11.92
CA THR A 217 -8.72 -7.36 -11.87
C THR A 217 -8.65 -7.86 -13.31
N GLY A 218 -7.52 -8.41 -13.72
CA GLY A 218 -7.38 -9.02 -15.04
C GLY A 218 -8.36 -10.18 -15.25
N GLU A 219 -8.45 -10.72 -16.48
CA GLU A 219 -9.35 -11.85 -16.78
C GLU A 219 -9.10 -13.06 -15.88
N ASN A 220 -7.85 -13.32 -15.53
CA ASN A 220 -7.45 -14.41 -14.63
C ASN A 220 -7.92 -14.20 -13.19
N GLY A 221 -8.02 -12.94 -12.72
CA GLY A 221 -8.55 -12.60 -11.40
C GLY A 221 -10.07 -12.73 -11.32
N ARG A 222 -10.78 -12.62 -12.46
CA ARG A 222 -12.24 -12.80 -12.55
C ARG A 222 -12.66 -14.26 -12.72
N LYS A 223 -11.81 -15.07 -13.36
CA LYS A 223 -12.07 -16.50 -13.63
C LYS A 223 -11.58 -17.41 -12.50
N SER A 224 -10.68 -16.93 -11.63
CA SER A 224 -10.22 -17.72 -10.49
C SER A 224 -11.32 -17.80 -9.42
N GLU A 225 -11.47 -18.96 -8.81
CA GLU A 225 -12.33 -19.16 -7.62
C GLU A 225 -11.94 -18.24 -6.44
N GLN A 226 -10.79 -17.58 -6.54
CA GLN A 226 -10.27 -16.63 -5.58
C GLN A 226 -10.59 -15.21 -6.03
N HIS A 227 -11.68 -14.66 -5.53
CA HIS A 227 -12.04 -13.26 -5.76
C HIS A 227 -10.88 -12.33 -5.37
N SER A 228 -10.54 -11.40 -6.27
CA SER A 228 -9.56 -10.34 -6.03
C SER A 228 -10.29 -9.01 -5.88
N THR A 229 -9.92 -8.22 -4.88
CA THR A 229 -10.49 -6.87 -4.68
C THR A 229 -10.01 -5.84 -5.70
N GLY A 230 -8.87 -6.11 -6.35
CA GLY A 230 -8.16 -5.15 -7.21
C GLY A 230 -7.56 -3.96 -6.42
N LEU A 231 -7.49 -4.06 -5.09
CA LEU A 231 -6.94 -3.01 -4.25
C LEU A 231 -5.46 -3.22 -3.87
N GLY A 232 -4.98 -4.46 -3.82
CA GLY A 232 -3.65 -4.77 -3.30
C GLY A 232 -2.52 -4.05 -4.03
N LEU A 233 -2.42 -4.22 -5.37
CA LEU A 233 -1.37 -3.57 -6.17
C LEU A 233 -1.58 -2.05 -6.28
N TYR A 234 -2.81 -1.57 -6.35
CA TYR A 234 -3.12 -0.15 -6.30
C TYR A 234 -2.58 0.50 -5.01
N LEU A 235 -2.84 -0.12 -3.86
CA LEU A 235 -2.36 0.35 -2.56
C LEU A 235 -0.83 0.28 -2.47
N ALA A 236 -0.23 -0.83 -2.89
CA ALA A 236 1.22 -1.00 -2.90
C ALA A 236 1.91 0.09 -3.72
N HIS A 237 1.41 0.38 -4.93
CA HIS A 237 1.95 1.42 -5.80
C HIS A 237 1.74 2.83 -5.23
N SER A 238 0.54 3.12 -4.70
CA SER A 238 0.23 4.43 -4.11
C SER A 238 1.08 4.71 -2.88
N LEU A 239 1.29 3.71 -2.02
CA LEU A 239 2.14 3.82 -0.83
C LEU A 239 3.62 3.94 -1.18
N ALA A 240 4.12 3.18 -2.17
CA ALA A 240 5.49 3.31 -2.66
C ALA A 240 5.76 4.75 -3.08
N LYS A 241 4.89 5.34 -3.90
CA LYS A 241 5.00 6.75 -4.32
C LYS A 241 4.99 7.74 -3.16
N LYS A 242 4.12 7.54 -2.17
CA LYS A 242 4.05 8.41 -0.99
C LYS A 242 5.32 8.33 -0.13
N LEU A 243 6.00 7.19 -0.11
CA LEU A 243 7.31 7.00 0.54
C LEU A 243 8.49 7.55 -0.28
N GLY A 244 8.25 8.07 -1.50
CA GLY A 244 9.32 8.49 -2.41
C GLY A 244 10.02 7.30 -3.08
N HIS A 245 9.40 6.13 -3.09
CA HIS A 245 9.86 4.91 -3.78
C HIS A 245 9.11 4.75 -5.10
N ASP A 246 9.61 3.89 -5.98
CA ASP A 246 8.91 3.55 -7.23
C ASP A 246 8.64 2.04 -7.29
N LEU A 247 7.50 1.66 -7.87
CA LEU A 247 7.09 0.27 -8.05
C LEU A 247 6.81 0.01 -9.52
N THR A 248 7.59 -0.90 -10.11
CA THR A 248 7.52 -1.26 -11.52
C THR A 248 7.21 -2.73 -11.73
N VAL A 249 6.76 -3.08 -12.93
CA VAL A 249 6.44 -4.44 -13.34
C VAL A 249 7.08 -4.77 -14.67
N GLU A 250 7.65 -5.96 -14.76
CA GLU A 250 8.07 -6.60 -15.99
C GLU A 250 7.43 -7.99 -16.02
N SER A 251 6.68 -8.32 -17.08
CA SER A 251 5.99 -9.59 -17.16
C SER A 251 5.85 -10.06 -18.60
N THR A 252 5.89 -11.37 -18.76
CA THR A 252 5.57 -12.04 -20.03
C THR A 252 4.55 -13.12 -19.75
N GLU A 253 3.44 -13.10 -20.47
CA GLU A 253 2.38 -14.10 -20.33
C GLU A 253 2.95 -15.51 -20.53
N GLY A 254 2.65 -16.41 -19.59
CA GLY A 254 3.16 -17.78 -19.56
C GLY A 254 4.60 -17.96 -19.04
N GLN A 255 5.32 -16.86 -18.69
CA GLN A 255 6.72 -16.96 -18.21
C GLN A 255 6.91 -16.43 -16.78
N GLY A 256 5.94 -15.70 -16.24
CA GLY A 256 5.99 -15.14 -14.90
C GLY A 256 6.07 -13.60 -14.87
N THR A 257 6.23 -13.08 -13.65
CA THR A 257 6.23 -11.64 -13.38
C THR A 257 7.41 -11.27 -12.49
N THR A 258 7.99 -10.11 -12.73
CA THR A 258 8.96 -9.46 -11.84
C THR A 258 8.40 -8.12 -11.39
N MET A 259 8.16 -7.98 -10.09
CA MET A 259 7.78 -6.71 -9.46
C MET A 259 9.00 -6.12 -8.77
N THR A 260 9.34 -4.87 -9.07
CA THR A 260 10.52 -4.22 -8.52
C THR A 260 10.14 -2.97 -7.74
N LEU A 261 10.48 -2.95 -6.44
CA LEU A 261 10.38 -1.78 -5.58
C LEU A 261 11.76 -1.12 -5.54
N PHE A 262 11.84 0.12 -6.00
CA PHE A 262 13.04 0.93 -6.06
C PHE A 262 13.09 1.94 -4.93
N PHE A 263 14.22 1.98 -4.22
CA PHE A 263 14.54 2.90 -3.14
C PHE A 263 15.63 3.86 -3.65
N PRO A 264 15.29 5.10 -4.03
CA PRO A 264 16.27 6.03 -4.58
C PRO A 264 17.31 6.46 -3.53
N SER A 265 18.57 6.61 -3.97
CA SER A 265 19.59 7.21 -3.13
C SER A 265 19.34 8.71 -2.93
N LEU A 266 19.80 9.29 -1.82
CA LEU A 266 19.65 10.74 -1.57
C LEU A 266 20.32 11.58 -2.68
N SER A 267 21.37 11.08 -3.33
CA SER A 267 22.03 11.74 -4.47
C SER A 267 21.16 11.73 -5.75
N TYR A 268 20.26 10.76 -5.91
CA TYR A 268 19.37 10.65 -7.06
C TYR A 268 18.47 11.87 -7.22
N TYR A 269 17.96 12.42 -6.14
CA TYR A 269 17.09 13.61 -6.16
C TYR A 269 17.82 14.89 -6.59
N ASN A 270 19.16 14.92 -6.55
CA ASN A 270 19.96 16.06 -6.99
C ASN A 270 20.26 16.04 -8.50
N GLU A 271 20.16 14.86 -9.17
CA GLU A 271 20.45 14.67 -10.59
C GLU A 271 19.20 14.83 -11.50
N VAL A 272 17.98 14.78 -10.92
CA VAL A 272 16.70 14.81 -11.64
C VAL A 272 16.08 16.24 -11.69
N LYS A 273 16.88 17.27 -11.37
CA LYS A 273 16.44 18.67 -11.52
C LYS A 273 16.82 19.25 -12.85
#